data_f228eca5721bec0e501ae3b26423adde
#
_entry.id   f228eca5721bec0e501ae3b26423adde
#
_cell.length_a   1.000
_cell.length_b   1.000
_cell.length_c   1.000
_cell.angle_alpha   90.00
_cell.angle_beta   90.00
_cell.angle_gamma   90.00
#
_symmetry.space_group_name_H-M   'P 1'
#
loop_
_entity.id
_entity.type
_entity.pdbx_description
1 polymer ?
#
loop_
_entity_poly.entity_id
_entity_poly.type
_entity_poly.pdbx_seq_one_letter_code
_entity_poly.pdbx_strand_id
1 'polypeptide(L)'
;MKHTTIIDIAKELGISKSTVSRALSGDTHNVKPETMRLINETAARMGYQRNELAVNLRRRSSRNIGIIIPEIVTSFFMNFIQHAQKELRQHGYRTIIAVSNEDPVQEAENLVMLQQCRVEGILMSVCHKDRNSNIYQDVMNHGIPIVFFDRKVEGTDASTVCIDDYLMAFFIVERMIRSGCRKIVHLAGPDHISNGYDRYRGYKEALEKFSIPYDKRYVIQGGLSAEEGAAAMEEFMSQGLDFDGLFGFTETSTLGAKSTLQKMNCRIPEDVSLCCISGTTLCTLVHPTVTAVEQPVVEMATLSCRLLLGQIADSNAARESVMLRGNIVERESFRT
;
A
#
# COMPACT_ATOMS: atom_id res chain seq x y z
N MET A 1 31.01 23.61 -2.30
CA MET A 1 31.21 23.62 -3.77
C MET A 1 30.32 24.68 -4.37
N LYS A 2 30.84 25.51 -5.28
CA LYS A 2 30.04 26.55 -5.96
C LYS A 2 29.25 25.85 -7.10
N HIS A 3 27.93 25.76 -6.98
CA HIS A 3 27.10 25.16 -8.03
C HIS A 3 26.99 26.12 -9.22
N THR A 4 27.20 25.62 -10.43
CA THR A 4 26.97 26.37 -11.66
C THR A 4 25.51 26.81 -11.74
N THR A 5 25.29 28.06 -12.07
CA THR A 5 23.96 28.70 -12.18
C THR A 5 23.62 29.02 -13.64
N ILE A 6 22.33 29.29 -13.92
CA ILE A 6 21.92 29.81 -15.24
C ILE A 6 22.56 31.16 -15.57
N ILE A 7 23.00 31.92 -14.57
CA ILE A 7 23.71 33.19 -14.77
C ILE A 7 25.12 32.92 -15.27
N ASP A 8 25.78 31.90 -14.79
CA ASP A 8 27.16 31.51 -15.22
C ASP A 8 27.14 31.04 -16.70
N ILE A 9 26.12 30.24 -17.09
CA ILE A 9 25.92 29.83 -18.49
C ILE A 9 25.64 31.02 -19.38
N ALA A 10 24.80 31.98 -18.92
CA ALA A 10 24.46 33.17 -19.66
C ALA A 10 25.71 34.07 -19.92
N LYS A 11 26.57 34.19 -18.91
CA LYS A 11 27.87 34.93 -19.02
C LYS A 11 28.82 34.21 -19.98
N GLU A 12 28.98 32.91 -19.89
CA GLU A 12 29.86 32.12 -20.77
C GLU A 12 29.49 32.24 -22.24
N LEU A 13 28.16 32.27 -22.53
CA LEU A 13 27.65 32.33 -23.91
C LEU A 13 27.38 33.79 -24.41
N GLY A 14 27.50 34.78 -23.56
CA GLY A 14 27.19 36.17 -23.94
C GLY A 14 25.71 36.42 -24.26
N ILE A 15 24.79 35.62 -23.68
CA ILE A 15 23.34 35.70 -23.93
C ILE A 15 22.55 36.01 -22.68
N SER A 16 21.27 36.37 -22.86
CA SER A 16 20.42 36.72 -21.71
C SER A 16 20.09 35.49 -20.82
N LYS A 17 19.99 35.73 -19.49
CA LYS A 17 19.50 34.71 -18.53
C LYS A 17 18.15 34.13 -18.94
N SER A 18 17.25 34.97 -19.52
CA SER A 18 15.93 34.54 -19.98
C SER A 18 16.03 33.57 -21.15
N THR A 19 16.96 33.79 -22.09
CA THR A 19 17.20 32.87 -23.20
C THR A 19 17.71 31.50 -22.69
N VAL A 20 18.68 31.49 -21.77
CA VAL A 20 19.18 30.26 -21.15
C VAL A 20 18.05 29.51 -20.41
N SER A 21 17.26 30.24 -19.62
CA SER A 21 16.12 29.66 -18.87
C SER A 21 15.07 29.03 -19.79
N ARG A 22 14.73 29.66 -20.92
CA ARG A 22 13.78 29.17 -21.91
C ARG A 22 14.33 27.91 -22.60
N ALA A 23 15.57 27.96 -23.06
CA ALA A 23 16.22 26.80 -23.69
C ALA A 23 16.26 25.58 -22.79
N LEU A 24 16.71 25.74 -21.52
CA LEU A 24 16.73 24.68 -20.51
C LEU A 24 15.34 24.20 -20.08
N SER A 25 14.28 24.97 -20.37
CA SER A 25 12.88 24.59 -20.15
C SER A 25 12.22 23.91 -21.34
N GLY A 26 12.94 23.74 -22.46
CA GLY A 26 12.42 23.11 -23.69
C GLY A 26 11.48 24.02 -24.51
N ASP A 27 11.55 25.34 -24.33
CA ASP A 27 10.74 26.30 -25.09
C ASP A 27 11.28 26.44 -26.53
N THR A 28 10.75 25.63 -27.43
CA THR A 28 11.15 25.58 -28.86
C THR A 28 10.58 26.75 -29.67
N HIS A 29 9.56 27.45 -29.16
CA HIS A 29 8.96 28.57 -29.89
C HIS A 29 9.77 29.86 -29.79
N ASN A 30 10.45 30.09 -28.66
CA ASN A 30 11.14 31.33 -28.37
C ASN A 30 12.66 31.22 -28.40
N VAL A 31 13.22 30.04 -28.71
CA VAL A 31 14.68 29.80 -28.82
C VAL A 31 14.98 28.99 -30.06
N LYS A 32 15.88 29.48 -30.88
CA LYS A 32 16.31 28.77 -32.10
C LYS A 32 16.96 27.41 -31.72
N PRO A 33 16.76 26.34 -32.55
CA PRO A 33 17.31 25.00 -32.25
C PRO A 33 18.82 24.99 -32.04
N GLU A 34 19.59 25.76 -32.83
CA GLU A 34 21.04 25.85 -32.69
C GLU A 34 21.46 26.49 -31.36
N THR A 35 20.76 27.52 -30.94
CA THR A 35 21.01 28.20 -29.65
C THR A 35 20.67 27.25 -28.49
N MET A 36 19.59 26.48 -28.62
CA MET A 36 19.19 25.50 -27.63
C MET A 36 20.25 24.40 -27.47
N ARG A 37 20.78 23.89 -28.60
CA ARG A 37 21.86 22.89 -28.60
C ARG A 37 23.11 23.43 -27.90
N LEU A 38 23.55 24.62 -28.25
CA LEU A 38 24.72 25.27 -27.67
C LEU A 38 24.57 25.45 -26.13
N ILE A 39 23.37 25.90 -25.69
CA ILE A 39 23.07 26.07 -24.26
C ILE A 39 23.14 24.72 -23.53
N ASN A 40 22.55 23.64 -24.09
CA ASN A 40 22.55 22.33 -23.46
C ASN A 40 23.96 21.73 -23.39
N GLU A 41 24.77 21.85 -24.44
CA GLU A 41 26.18 21.43 -24.47
C GLU A 41 27.02 22.18 -23.41
N THR A 42 26.82 23.49 -23.32
CA THR A 42 27.52 24.33 -22.33
C THR A 42 27.09 24.01 -20.90
N ALA A 43 25.78 23.81 -20.67
CA ALA A 43 25.25 23.39 -19.38
C ALA A 43 25.85 22.03 -18.93
N ALA A 44 25.92 21.06 -19.83
CA ALA A 44 26.52 19.76 -19.55
C ALA A 44 28.02 19.89 -19.25
N ARG A 45 28.78 20.66 -20.05
CA ARG A 45 30.22 20.92 -19.85
C ARG A 45 30.53 21.60 -18.52
N MET A 46 29.68 22.55 -18.12
CA MET A 46 29.80 23.30 -16.85
C MET A 46 29.26 22.55 -15.64
N GLY A 47 28.73 21.32 -15.80
CA GLY A 47 28.14 20.55 -14.71
C GLY A 47 26.88 21.20 -14.12
N TYR A 48 26.13 21.97 -14.94
CA TYR A 48 24.91 22.60 -14.46
C TYR A 48 23.85 21.55 -14.11
N GLN A 49 23.36 21.63 -12.89
CA GLN A 49 22.19 20.88 -12.46
C GLN A 49 21.03 21.85 -12.29
N ARG A 50 19.93 21.56 -12.97
CA ARG A 50 18.72 22.34 -12.87
C ARG A 50 18.22 22.35 -11.43
N ASN A 51 18.09 23.52 -10.85
CA ASN A 51 17.52 23.66 -9.51
C ASN A 51 15.98 23.53 -9.61
N GLU A 52 15.50 22.28 -9.44
CA GLU A 52 14.06 21.96 -9.49
C GLU A 52 13.27 22.73 -8.42
N LEU A 53 13.86 23.00 -7.25
CA LEU A 53 13.22 23.81 -6.21
C LEU A 53 12.90 25.22 -6.70
N ALA A 54 13.84 25.86 -7.41
CA ALA A 54 13.63 27.19 -7.98
C ALA A 54 12.61 27.19 -9.11
N VAL A 55 12.56 26.11 -9.90
CA VAL A 55 11.56 25.94 -10.98
C VAL A 55 10.18 25.71 -10.39
N ASN A 56 10.07 24.84 -9.40
CA ASN A 56 8.83 24.49 -8.70
C ASN A 56 8.24 25.71 -7.96
N LEU A 57 9.09 26.51 -7.30
CA LEU A 57 8.66 27.77 -6.69
C LEU A 57 8.03 28.73 -7.71
N ARG A 58 8.60 28.82 -8.92
CA ARG A 58 8.06 29.67 -9.98
C ARG A 58 6.77 29.13 -10.60
N ARG A 59 6.64 27.81 -10.67
CA ARG A 59 5.45 27.09 -11.17
C ARG A 59 4.35 26.96 -10.12
N ARG A 60 4.64 27.23 -8.84
CA ARG A 60 3.78 26.94 -7.69
C ARG A 60 3.32 25.46 -7.63
N SER A 61 4.12 24.56 -8.18
CA SER A 61 3.83 23.13 -8.28
C SER A 61 5.11 22.35 -8.02
N SER A 62 5.11 21.45 -7.05
CA SER A 62 6.26 20.62 -6.71
C SER A 62 6.40 19.38 -7.59
N ARG A 63 5.28 18.94 -8.18
CA ARG A 63 5.17 17.65 -8.88
C ARG A 63 5.59 16.46 -8.03
N ASN A 64 5.42 16.56 -6.71
CA ASN A 64 5.67 15.47 -5.77
C ASN A 64 4.34 14.96 -5.21
N ILE A 65 4.22 13.65 -5.12
CA ILE A 65 3.14 12.94 -4.42
C ILE A 65 3.75 12.17 -3.25
N GLY A 66 3.14 12.28 -2.07
CA GLY A 66 3.48 11.45 -0.92
C GLY A 66 2.82 10.08 -1.02
N ILE A 67 3.53 9.03 -0.62
CA ILE A 67 2.95 7.70 -0.39
C ILE A 67 3.32 7.29 1.02
N ILE A 68 2.33 7.14 1.91
CA ILE A 68 2.53 6.65 3.27
C ILE A 68 2.01 5.22 3.35
N ILE A 69 2.87 4.33 3.84
CA ILE A 69 2.54 2.92 4.07
C ILE A 69 2.87 2.54 5.51
N PRO A 70 2.13 1.59 6.10
CA PRO A 70 2.36 1.19 7.50
C PRO A 70 3.64 0.36 7.67
N GLU A 71 4.06 -0.41 6.64
CA GLU A 71 5.23 -1.29 6.72
C GLU A 71 5.75 -1.64 5.32
N ILE A 72 6.96 -2.21 5.22
CA ILE A 72 7.62 -2.60 3.96
C ILE A 72 7.89 -4.11 3.85
N VAL A 73 7.43 -4.89 4.81
CA VAL A 73 7.72 -6.34 4.88
C VAL A 73 6.85 -7.12 3.92
N THR A 74 5.58 -6.73 3.76
CA THR A 74 4.64 -7.43 2.89
C THR A 74 4.82 -7.04 1.43
N SER A 75 4.76 -8.01 0.53
CA SER A 75 4.82 -7.79 -0.92
C SER A 75 3.67 -6.92 -1.44
N PHE A 76 2.55 -6.86 -0.72
CA PHE A 76 1.38 -6.08 -1.11
C PHE A 76 1.70 -4.60 -1.27
N PHE A 77 2.27 -3.95 -0.23
CA PHE A 77 2.59 -2.53 -0.28
C PHE A 77 3.67 -2.21 -1.30
N MET A 78 4.65 -3.08 -1.47
CA MET A 78 5.70 -2.89 -2.48
C MET A 78 5.11 -2.93 -3.90
N ASN A 79 4.20 -3.86 -4.17
CA ASN A 79 3.49 -3.96 -5.45
C ASN A 79 2.62 -2.71 -5.70
N PHE A 80 1.89 -2.25 -4.68
CA PHE A 80 1.10 -1.03 -4.78
C PHE A 80 1.97 0.17 -5.16
N ILE A 81 3.08 0.39 -4.43
CA ILE A 81 4.02 1.48 -4.70
C ILE A 81 4.54 1.41 -6.14
N GLN A 82 4.95 0.23 -6.60
CA GLN A 82 5.48 0.04 -7.95
C GLN A 82 4.48 0.49 -9.02
N HIS A 83 3.22 0.08 -8.88
CA HIS A 83 2.16 0.43 -9.83
C HIS A 83 1.75 1.90 -9.72
N ALA A 84 1.61 2.44 -8.51
CA ALA A 84 1.32 3.85 -8.28
C ALA A 84 2.42 4.76 -8.83
N GLN A 85 3.70 4.42 -8.62
CA GLN A 85 4.82 5.16 -9.19
C GLN A 85 4.81 5.17 -10.72
N LYS A 86 4.50 4.02 -11.33
CA LYS A 86 4.40 3.90 -12.79
C LYS A 86 3.30 4.82 -13.33
N GLU A 87 2.13 4.81 -12.70
CA GLU A 87 0.98 5.63 -13.08
C GLU A 87 1.28 7.13 -12.90
N LEU A 88 1.74 7.54 -11.72
CA LEU A 88 2.06 8.93 -11.40
C LEU A 88 3.16 9.52 -12.31
N ARG A 89 4.15 8.70 -12.69
CA ARG A 89 5.22 9.10 -13.61
C ARG A 89 4.69 9.46 -15.01
N GLN A 90 3.67 8.75 -15.51
CA GLN A 90 3.03 9.07 -16.80
C GLN A 90 2.40 10.47 -16.79
N HIS A 91 1.96 10.93 -15.61
CA HIS A 91 1.41 12.27 -15.39
C HIS A 91 2.47 13.31 -14.96
N GLY A 92 3.77 12.94 -15.00
CA GLY A 92 4.88 13.85 -14.69
C GLY A 92 5.10 14.09 -13.19
N TYR A 93 4.57 13.24 -12.32
CA TYR A 93 4.79 13.29 -10.87
C TYR A 93 5.95 12.40 -10.43
N ARG A 94 6.58 12.79 -9.32
CA ARG A 94 7.56 12.00 -8.55
C ARG A 94 6.93 11.59 -7.23
N THR A 95 7.43 10.54 -6.62
CA THR A 95 6.91 10.04 -5.34
C THR A 95 7.93 10.19 -4.23
N ILE A 96 7.44 10.55 -3.04
CA ILE A 96 8.16 10.50 -1.78
C ILE A 96 7.48 9.43 -0.95
N ILE A 97 8.22 8.37 -0.59
CA ILE A 97 7.69 7.25 0.18
C ILE A 97 8.08 7.46 1.64
N ALA A 98 7.11 7.32 2.54
CA ALA A 98 7.30 7.35 3.98
C ALA A 98 6.67 6.09 4.61
N VAL A 99 7.32 5.55 5.63
CA VAL A 99 6.88 4.34 6.34
C VAL A 99 6.58 4.73 7.78
N SER A 100 5.41 4.35 8.28
CA SER A 100 4.98 4.67 9.66
C SER A 100 5.32 3.57 10.67
N ASN A 101 5.79 2.40 10.22
CA ASN A 101 6.16 1.26 11.08
C ASN A 101 5.06 0.86 12.07
N GLU A 102 3.80 0.92 11.64
CA GLU A 102 2.60 0.67 12.46
C GLU A 102 2.48 1.62 13.69
N ASP A 103 3.19 2.77 13.68
CA ASP A 103 3.18 3.75 14.74
C ASP A 103 2.41 5.03 14.33
N PRO A 104 1.28 5.35 15.02
CA PRO A 104 0.50 6.56 14.75
C PRO A 104 1.27 7.86 14.95
N VAL A 105 2.29 7.89 15.81
CA VAL A 105 3.13 9.08 16.03
C VAL A 105 4.02 9.30 14.82
N GLN A 106 4.69 8.26 14.36
CA GLN A 106 5.53 8.33 13.15
C GLN A 106 4.70 8.63 11.90
N GLU A 107 3.48 8.13 11.83
CA GLU A 107 2.54 8.45 10.76
C GLU A 107 2.21 9.96 10.72
N ALA A 108 1.94 10.57 11.88
CA ALA A 108 1.71 12.00 11.99
C ALA A 108 2.94 12.83 11.61
N GLU A 109 4.14 12.42 12.04
CA GLU A 109 5.40 13.06 11.66
C GLU A 109 5.67 12.97 10.16
N ASN A 110 5.36 11.83 9.53
CA ASN A 110 5.45 11.65 8.09
C ASN A 110 4.53 12.60 7.32
N LEU A 111 3.31 12.84 7.80
CA LEU A 111 2.39 13.83 7.21
C LEU A 111 2.97 15.24 7.26
N VAL A 112 3.49 15.64 8.41
CA VAL A 112 4.16 16.96 8.58
C VAL A 112 5.35 17.08 7.63
N MET A 113 6.19 16.06 7.55
CA MET A 113 7.35 16.03 6.64
C MET A 113 6.91 16.19 5.18
N LEU A 114 5.86 15.47 4.74
CA LEU A 114 5.35 15.56 3.37
C LEU A 114 4.77 16.94 3.06
N GLN A 115 4.07 17.59 4.02
CA GLN A 115 3.62 18.98 3.88
C GLN A 115 4.82 19.94 3.69
N GLN A 116 5.90 19.78 4.48
CA GLN A 116 7.13 20.55 4.34
C GLN A 116 7.81 20.32 2.98
N CYS A 117 7.74 19.11 2.44
CA CYS A 117 8.19 18.76 1.09
C CYS A 117 7.25 19.31 -0.01
N ARG A 118 6.15 19.98 0.37
CA ARG A 118 5.14 20.55 -0.53
C ARG A 118 4.60 19.54 -1.53
N VAL A 119 4.25 18.33 -1.06
CA VAL A 119 3.56 17.37 -1.92
C VAL A 119 2.21 17.93 -2.37
N GLU A 120 1.77 17.58 -3.57
CA GLU A 120 0.50 18.05 -4.13
C GLU A 120 -0.68 17.15 -3.75
N GLY A 121 -0.39 15.95 -3.24
CA GLY A 121 -1.37 15.00 -2.75
C GLY A 121 -0.69 13.81 -2.09
N ILE A 122 -1.47 13.01 -1.39
CA ILE A 122 -0.97 11.86 -0.61
C ILE A 122 -1.83 10.63 -0.90
N LEU A 123 -1.18 9.50 -1.24
CA LEU A 123 -1.76 8.17 -1.16
C LEU A 123 -1.37 7.56 0.17
N MET A 124 -2.32 6.99 0.91
CA MET A 124 -2.05 6.56 2.27
C MET A 124 -2.78 5.29 2.66
N SER A 125 -2.05 4.34 3.25
CA SER A 125 -2.62 3.24 4.03
C SER A 125 -2.30 3.48 5.49
N VAL A 126 -3.33 3.57 6.34
CA VAL A 126 -3.19 3.98 7.74
C VAL A 126 -2.69 2.84 8.62
N CYS A 127 -1.95 3.17 9.69
CA CYS A 127 -1.54 2.18 10.70
C CYS A 127 -2.66 1.92 11.73
N HIS A 128 -3.62 2.83 11.90
CA HIS A 128 -4.69 2.70 12.89
C HIS A 128 -6.02 3.29 12.36
N LYS A 129 -7.12 2.58 12.51
CA LYS A 129 -8.43 2.92 11.92
C LYS A 129 -9.07 4.20 12.47
N ASP A 130 -8.79 4.58 13.73
CA ASP A 130 -9.43 5.69 14.46
C ASP A 130 -8.45 6.71 15.06
N ARG A 131 -7.14 6.59 14.75
CA ARG A 131 -6.14 7.59 15.14
C ARG A 131 -5.91 8.59 14.02
N ASN A 132 -5.34 9.74 14.37
CA ASN A 132 -4.86 10.75 13.43
C ASN A 132 -5.93 11.36 12.48
N SER A 133 -7.22 11.02 12.59
CA SER A 133 -8.28 11.53 11.72
C SER A 133 -8.32 13.07 11.67
N ASN A 134 -8.07 13.73 12.81
CA ASN A 134 -7.97 15.19 12.88
C ASN A 134 -6.78 15.72 12.07
N ILE A 135 -5.65 15.00 12.07
CA ILE A 135 -4.45 15.39 11.32
C ILE A 135 -4.70 15.23 9.82
N TYR A 136 -5.36 14.14 9.40
CA TYR A 136 -5.72 13.95 7.99
C TYR A 136 -6.64 15.07 7.51
N GLN A 137 -7.65 15.42 8.33
CA GLN A 137 -8.58 16.50 8.00
C GLN A 137 -7.84 17.86 7.91
N ASP A 138 -6.90 18.10 8.80
CA ASP A 138 -6.08 19.33 8.78
C ASP A 138 -5.22 19.42 7.50
N VAL A 139 -4.56 18.33 7.10
CA VAL A 139 -3.79 18.25 5.84
C VAL A 139 -4.68 18.55 4.64
N MET A 140 -5.90 17.97 4.60
CA MET A 140 -6.85 18.20 3.50
C MET A 140 -7.38 19.64 3.51
N ASN A 141 -7.62 20.24 4.66
CA ASN A 141 -8.04 21.64 4.80
C ASN A 141 -6.96 22.60 4.33
N HIS A 142 -5.69 22.21 4.39
CA HIS A 142 -4.57 22.98 3.81
C HIS A 142 -4.40 22.76 2.29
N GLY A 143 -5.36 22.09 1.65
CA GLY A 143 -5.41 21.93 0.19
C GLY A 143 -4.57 20.78 -0.35
N ILE A 144 -4.15 19.83 0.49
CA ILE A 144 -3.44 18.61 0.08
C ILE A 144 -4.43 17.45 0.14
N PRO A 145 -4.98 16.97 -0.99
CA PRO A 145 -5.90 15.84 -1.00
C PRO A 145 -5.20 14.56 -0.55
N ILE A 146 -5.96 13.74 0.22
CA ILE A 146 -5.54 12.39 0.64
C ILE A 146 -6.49 11.37 0.02
N VAL A 147 -5.94 10.31 -0.54
CA VAL A 147 -6.70 9.12 -0.95
C VAL A 147 -6.18 7.94 -0.14
N PHE A 148 -7.07 7.33 0.65
CA PHE A 148 -6.74 6.14 1.42
C PHE A 148 -6.85 4.88 0.55
N PHE A 149 -5.98 3.92 0.79
CA PHE A 149 -6.04 2.62 0.12
C PHE A 149 -5.82 1.47 1.11
N ASP A 150 -6.32 0.28 0.76
CA ASP A 150 -6.23 -0.96 1.55
C ASP A 150 -6.97 -0.88 2.90
N ARG A 151 -6.57 0.00 3.80
CA ARG A 151 -7.13 0.14 5.14
C ARG A 151 -8.12 1.32 5.22
N LYS A 152 -9.29 1.07 5.80
CA LYS A 152 -10.31 2.09 6.03
C LYS A 152 -9.95 2.92 7.26
N VAL A 153 -10.28 4.21 7.20
CA VAL A 153 -10.16 5.15 8.31
C VAL A 153 -11.54 5.71 8.65
N GLU A 154 -11.81 5.86 9.94
CA GLU A 154 -13.05 6.44 10.44
C GLU A 154 -12.92 7.96 10.60
N GLY A 155 -14.06 8.68 10.47
CA GLY A 155 -14.12 10.11 10.77
C GLY A 155 -13.48 11.04 9.73
N THR A 156 -13.28 10.60 8.49
CA THR A 156 -12.81 11.45 7.40
C THR A 156 -13.74 11.39 6.19
N ASP A 157 -13.81 12.50 5.46
CA ASP A 157 -14.51 12.60 4.17
C ASP A 157 -13.50 12.50 3.01
N ALA A 158 -12.59 11.54 3.08
CA ALA A 158 -11.58 11.32 2.05
C ALA A 158 -11.97 10.17 1.12
N SER A 159 -11.45 10.20 -0.11
CA SER A 159 -11.62 9.07 -1.02
C SER A 159 -10.89 7.83 -0.51
N THR A 160 -11.49 6.66 -0.71
CA THR A 160 -10.93 5.37 -0.30
C THR A 160 -11.00 4.35 -1.42
N VAL A 161 -9.97 3.50 -1.55
CA VAL A 161 -9.96 2.36 -2.48
C VAL A 161 -9.52 1.13 -1.70
N CYS A 162 -10.47 0.25 -1.38
CA CYS A 162 -10.24 -0.95 -0.55
C CYS A 162 -10.85 -2.18 -1.22
N ILE A 163 -10.55 -3.38 -0.69
CA ILE A 163 -11.37 -4.56 -0.98
C ILE A 163 -12.47 -4.71 0.09
N ASP A 164 -13.45 -5.55 -0.18
CA ASP A 164 -14.40 -5.99 0.83
C ASP A 164 -13.80 -7.13 1.65
N ASP A 165 -12.99 -6.77 2.66
CA ASP A 165 -12.30 -7.72 3.53
C ASP A 165 -13.27 -8.67 4.25
N TYR A 166 -14.44 -8.16 4.65
CA TYR A 166 -15.48 -8.96 5.28
C TYR A 166 -16.00 -10.05 4.34
N LEU A 167 -16.43 -9.68 3.13
CA LEU A 167 -16.96 -10.64 2.16
C LEU A 167 -15.88 -11.62 1.70
N MET A 168 -14.63 -11.16 1.51
CA MET A 168 -13.54 -12.05 1.10
C MET A 168 -13.22 -13.07 2.18
N ALA A 169 -13.15 -12.66 3.45
CA ALA A 169 -12.97 -13.58 4.57
C ALA A 169 -14.14 -14.56 4.70
N PHE A 170 -15.37 -14.05 4.60
CA PHE A 170 -16.56 -14.89 4.63
C PHE A 170 -16.52 -15.98 3.54
N PHE A 171 -16.24 -15.60 2.28
CA PHE A 171 -16.26 -16.55 1.18
C PHE A 171 -15.11 -17.58 1.24
N ILE A 172 -13.91 -17.19 1.66
CA ILE A 172 -12.81 -18.15 1.74
C ILE A 172 -13.02 -19.15 2.89
N VAL A 173 -13.55 -18.69 4.03
CA VAL A 173 -13.91 -19.56 5.16
C VAL A 173 -15.12 -20.45 4.81
N GLU A 174 -16.13 -19.93 4.11
CA GLU A 174 -17.22 -20.75 3.57
C GLU A 174 -16.69 -21.89 2.71
N ARG A 175 -15.69 -21.65 1.84
CA ARG A 175 -15.05 -22.70 1.03
C ARG A 175 -14.35 -23.73 1.90
N MET A 176 -13.60 -23.31 2.94
CA MET A 176 -13.00 -24.24 3.91
C MET A 176 -14.04 -25.14 4.55
N ILE A 177 -15.15 -24.59 4.97
CA ILE A 177 -16.25 -25.36 5.58
C ILE A 177 -16.86 -26.34 4.57
N ARG A 178 -17.07 -25.91 3.32
CA ARG A 178 -17.61 -26.76 2.24
C ARG A 178 -16.64 -27.88 1.85
N SER A 179 -15.33 -27.69 1.96
CA SER A 179 -14.33 -28.75 1.75
C SER A 179 -14.16 -29.70 2.95
N GLY A 180 -14.97 -29.54 3.99
CA GLY A 180 -15.05 -30.44 5.13
C GLY A 180 -14.42 -29.94 6.43
N CYS A 181 -13.79 -28.77 6.46
CA CYS A 181 -13.23 -28.21 7.70
C CYS A 181 -14.35 -27.88 8.71
N ARG A 182 -14.08 -28.17 9.98
CA ARG A 182 -15.04 -27.93 11.09
C ARG A 182 -14.39 -27.24 12.28
N LYS A 183 -13.08 -27.33 12.44
CA LYS A 183 -12.31 -26.73 13.52
C LYS A 183 -11.25 -25.80 12.92
N ILE A 184 -11.68 -24.61 12.55
CA ILE A 184 -10.87 -23.65 11.80
C ILE A 184 -10.24 -22.65 12.76
N VAL A 185 -8.92 -22.63 12.82
CA VAL A 185 -8.15 -21.60 13.53
C VAL A 185 -8.13 -20.33 12.69
N HIS A 186 -8.45 -19.20 13.28
CA HIS A 186 -8.22 -17.89 12.68
C HIS A 186 -6.96 -17.25 13.26
N LEU A 187 -5.91 -17.16 12.45
CA LEU A 187 -4.71 -16.41 12.76
C LEU A 187 -5.02 -14.93 12.49
N ALA A 188 -5.57 -14.26 13.50
CA ALA A 188 -6.13 -12.91 13.38
C ALA A 188 -5.06 -11.82 13.31
N GLY A 189 -5.39 -10.74 12.64
CA GLY A 189 -4.60 -9.50 12.65
C GLY A 189 -4.93 -8.61 13.84
N PRO A 190 -4.19 -7.52 14.02
CA PRO A 190 -4.42 -6.55 15.09
C PRO A 190 -5.80 -5.88 15.00
N ASP A 191 -6.49 -5.74 16.14
CA ASP A 191 -7.84 -5.18 16.21
C ASP A 191 -7.93 -3.69 15.84
N HIS A 192 -6.82 -2.96 15.94
CA HIS A 192 -6.75 -1.54 15.60
C HIS A 192 -6.66 -1.28 14.09
N ILE A 193 -6.49 -2.33 13.28
CA ILE A 193 -6.49 -2.28 11.82
C ILE A 193 -7.88 -2.67 11.32
N SER A 194 -8.47 -1.86 10.42
CA SER A 194 -9.82 -2.10 9.90
C SER A 194 -10.00 -3.47 9.26
N ASN A 195 -9.02 -3.91 8.47
CA ASN A 195 -9.02 -5.23 7.82
C ASN A 195 -9.02 -6.36 8.86
N GLY A 196 -8.34 -6.21 10.00
CA GLY A 196 -8.32 -7.19 11.09
C GLY A 196 -9.73 -7.48 11.60
N TYR A 197 -10.47 -6.44 11.92
CA TYR A 197 -11.85 -6.54 12.36
C TYR A 197 -12.80 -7.09 11.29
N ASP A 198 -12.71 -6.62 10.05
CA ASP A 198 -13.58 -7.07 8.96
C ASP A 198 -13.34 -8.56 8.62
N ARG A 199 -12.07 -9.00 8.56
CA ARG A 199 -11.72 -10.42 8.32
C ARG A 199 -12.17 -11.33 9.45
N TYR A 200 -12.00 -10.89 10.70
CA TYR A 200 -12.53 -11.61 11.86
C TYR A 200 -14.05 -11.75 11.81
N ARG A 201 -14.76 -10.68 11.47
CA ARG A 201 -16.22 -10.72 11.30
C ARG A 201 -16.65 -11.70 10.23
N GLY A 202 -16.00 -11.68 9.06
CA GLY A 202 -16.28 -12.60 7.97
C GLY A 202 -16.07 -14.07 8.37
N TYR A 203 -14.98 -14.36 9.10
CA TYR A 203 -14.73 -15.69 9.67
C TYR A 203 -15.86 -16.13 10.61
N LYS A 204 -16.21 -15.29 11.59
CA LYS A 204 -17.23 -15.61 12.59
C LYS A 204 -18.61 -15.86 11.95
N GLU A 205 -19.03 -14.99 11.05
CA GLU A 205 -20.33 -15.10 10.39
C GLU A 205 -20.38 -16.30 9.41
N ALA A 206 -19.25 -16.71 8.81
CA ALA A 206 -19.19 -17.93 8.03
C ALA A 206 -19.42 -19.16 8.91
N LEU A 207 -18.80 -19.26 10.10
CA LEU A 207 -19.06 -20.34 11.05
C LEU A 207 -20.54 -20.39 11.45
N GLU A 208 -21.12 -19.24 11.79
CA GLU A 208 -22.53 -19.13 12.20
C GLU A 208 -23.49 -19.59 11.09
N LYS A 209 -23.27 -19.18 9.85
CA LYS A 209 -24.08 -19.59 8.68
C LYS A 209 -24.13 -21.13 8.52
N PHE A 210 -23.03 -21.79 8.82
CA PHE A 210 -22.94 -23.26 8.72
C PHE A 210 -23.17 -23.97 10.06
N SER A 211 -23.70 -23.28 11.07
CA SER A 211 -23.98 -23.83 12.41
C SER A 211 -22.78 -24.50 13.08
N ILE A 212 -21.57 -24.01 12.80
CA ILE A 212 -20.35 -24.41 13.49
C ILE A 212 -20.21 -23.55 14.75
N PRO A 213 -20.11 -24.15 15.95
CA PRO A 213 -19.98 -23.38 17.18
C PRO A 213 -18.73 -22.50 17.17
N TYR A 214 -18.91 -21.23 17.43
CA TYR A 214 -17.78 -20.30 17.62
C TYR A 214 -17.11 -20.58 18.97
N ASP A 215 -15.79 -20.77 18.96
CA ASP A 215 -14.97 -20.92 20.14
C ASP A 215 -13.79 -19.93 20.09
N LYS A 216 -13.73 -19.01 21.06
CA LYS A 216 -12.69 -17.97 21.12
C LYS A 216 -11.27 -18.53 21.14
N ARG A 217 -11.07 -19.77 21.62
CA ARG A 217 -9.75 -20.41 21.66
C ARG A 217 -9.16 -20.65 20.27
N TYR A 218 -10.00 -20.71 19.21
CA TYR A 218 -9.59 -20.82 17.81
C TYR A 218 -9.28 -19.47 17.14
N VAL A 219 -9.32 -18.38 17.87
CA VAL A 219 -8.89 -17.05 17.36
C VAL A 219 -7.62 -16.66 18.10
N ILE A 220 -6.51 -16.66 17.38
CA ILE A 220 -5.18 -16.38 17.93
C ILE A 220 -4.61 -15.15 17.24
N GLN A 221 -3.88 -14.31 17.99
CA GLN A 221 -3.26 -13.10 17.44
C GLN A 221 -1.98 -13.46 16.68
N GLY A 222 -2.06 -13.42 15.36
CA GLY A 222 -0.98 -13.84 14.46
C GLY A 222 -0.05 -12.71 14.03
N GLY A 223 -0.33 -11.49 14.42
CA GLY A 223 0.48 -10.32 14.06
C GLY A 223 0.56 -10.06 12.56
N LEU A 224 1.62 -9.41 12.13
CA LEU A 224 1.87 -9.01 10.74
C LEU A 224 3.13 -9.69 10.15
N SER A 225 4.02 -10.18 10.99
CA SER A 225 5.28 -10.84 10.58
C SER A 225 5.18 -12.36 10.54
N ALA A 226 6.15 -13.00 9.87
CA ALA A 226 6.25 -14.47 9.85
C ALA A 226 6.62 -15.04 11.23
N GLU A 227 7.43 -14.32 11.97
CA GLU A 227 7.86 -14.67 13.33
C GLU A 227 6.68 -14.69 14.30
N GLU A 228 5.83 -13.65 14.25
CA GLU A 228 4.62 -13.57 15.08
C GLU A 228 3.63 -14.69 14.72
N GLY A 229 3.41 -14.93 13.42
CA GLY A 229 2.55 -16.02 12.96
C GLY A 229 3.05 -17.40 13.37
N ALA A 230 4.36 -17.64 13.34
CA ALA A 230 4.99 -18.88 13.80
C ALA A 230 4.82 -19.05 15.30
N ALA A 231 5.12 -18.02 16.09
CA ALA A 231 5.01 -18.07 17.56
C ALA A 231 3.56 -18.30 18.01
N ALA A 232 2.60 -17.60 17.42
CA ALA A 232 1.18 -17.77 17.71
C ALA A 232 0.70 -19.21 17.41
N MET A 233 1.20 -19.82 16.32
CA MET A 233 0.86 -21.20 15.97
C MET A 233 1.50 -22.21 16.92
N GLU A 234 2.75 -22.00 17.35
CA GLU A 234 3.42 -22.83 18.36
C GLU A 234 2.65 -22.80 19.69
N GLU A 235 2.26 -21.62 20.15
CA GLU A 235 1.47 -21.45 21.37
C GLU A 235 0.11 -22.17 21.26
N PHE A 236 -0.59 -22.01 20.14
CA PHE A 236 -1.88 -22.68 19.92
C PHE A 236 -1.74 -24.21 19.97
N MET A 237 -0.75 -24.77 19.27
CA MET A 237 -0.53 -26.22 19.23
C MET A 237 -0.13 -26.78 20.60
N SER A 238 0.53 -26.01 21.45
CA SER A 238 0.88 -26.43 22.82
C SER A 238 -0.36 -26.66 23.71
N GLN A 239 -1.52 -26.08 23.34
CA GLN A 239 -2.78 -26.28 24.06
C GLN A 239 -3.43 -27.64 23.78
N GLY A 240 -2.95 -28.38 22.80
CA GLY A 240 -3.47 -29.72 22.45
C GLY A 240 -4.88 -29.71 21.88
N LEU A 241 -5.34 -28.61 21.32
CA LEU A 241 -6.63 -28.51 20.66
C LEU A 241 -6.55 -29.09 19.24
N ASP A 242 -7.53 -29.91 18.89
CA ASP A 242 -7.67 -30.41 17.52
C ASP A 242 -8.14 -29.33 16.57
N PHE A 243 -7.61 -29.30 15.36
CA PHE A 243 -8.05 -28.41 14.28
C PHE A 243 -7.80 -29.05 12.91
N ASP A 244 -8.55 -28.61 11.90
CA ASP A 244 -8.52 -29.14 10.55
C ASP A 244 -8.41 -28.04 9.47
N GLY A 245 -8.40 -26.77 9.90
CA GLY A 245 -8.23 -25.61 9.03
C GLY A 245 -7.49 -24.46 9.70
N LEU A 246 -6.75 -23.69 8.91
CA LEU A 246 -6.09 -22.43 9.31
C LEU A 246 -6.43 -21.32 8.32
N PHE A 247 -7.14 -20.30 8.79
CA PHE A 247 -7.41 -19.07 8.05
C PHE A 247 -6.52 -17.94 8.57
N GLY A 248 -5.57 -17.51 7.75
CA GLY A 248 -4.61 -16.48 8.10
C GLY A 248 -5.02 -15.07 7.66
N PHE A 249 -4.68 -14.10 8.50
CA PHE A 249 -4.94 -12.68 8.27
C PHE A 249 -4.18 -12.16 7.04
N THR A 250 -2.87 -12.40 6.96
CA THR A 250 -2.01 -12.03 5.83
C THR A 250 -1.22 -13.24 5.32
N GLU A 251 -0.67 -13.12 4.10
CA GLU A 251 0.26 -14.10 3.55
C GLU A 251 1.46 -14.31 4.49
N THR A 252 2.10 -13.23 4.94
CA THR A 252 3.35 -13.30 5.70
C THR A 252 3.18 -14.05 7.02
N SER A 253 2.21 -13.67 7.86
CA SER A 253 1.95 -14.36 9.13
C SER A 253 1.50 -15.82 8.89
N THR A 254 0.73 -16.08 7.83
CA THR A 254 0.30 -17.42 7.46
C THR A 254 1.46 -18.33 7.05
N LEU A 255 2.45 -17.79 6.32
CA LEU A 255 3.64 -18.55 5.94
C LEU A 255 4.50 -18.90 7.17
N GLY A 256 4.56 -18.01 8.18
CA GLY A 256 5.15 -18.31 9.47
C GLY A 256 4.46 -19.47 10.18
N ALA A 257 3.14 -19.41 10.32
CA ALA A 257 2.33 -20.47 10.90
C ALA A 257 2.47 -21.80 10.13
N LYS A 258 2.46 -21.74 8.78
CA LYS A 258 2.71 -22.89 7.90
C LYS A 258 4.05 -23.57 8.20
N SER A 259 5.10 -22.78 8.38
CA SER A 259 6.45 -23.29 8.73
C SER A 259 6.42 -24.05 10.05
N THR A 260 5.71 -23.56 11.07
CA THR A 260 5.52 -24.25 12.36
C THR A 260 4.75 -25.56 12.19
N LEU A 261 3.64 -25.55 11.44
CA LEU A 261 2.88 -26.78 11.15
C LEU A 261 3.76 -27.86 10.51
N GLN A 262 4.55 -27.48 9.50
CA GLN A 262 5.45 -28.41 8.82
C GLN A 262 6.57 -28.97 9.75
N LYS A 263 7.15 -28.12 10.60
CA LYS A 263 8.14 -28.57 11.61
C LYS A 263 7.55 -29.58 12.60
N MET A 264 6.25 -29.47 12.88
CA MET A 264 5.52 -30.38 13.76
C MET A 264 4.90 -31.55 13.01
N ASN A 265 5.31 -31.80 11.76
CA ASN A 265 4.87 -32.90 10.88
C ASN A 265 3.36 -32.89 10.57
N CYS A 266 2.68 -31.76 10.67
CA CYS A 266 1.32 -31.55 10.14
C CYS A 266 1.36 -31.57 8.61
N ARG A 267 0.60 -32.45 7.98
CA ARG A 267 0.49 -32.51 6.52
C ARG A 267 -0.54 -31.50 6.04
N ILE A 268 -0.15 -30.71 5.04
CA ILE A 268 -1.00 -29.71 4.39
C ILE A 268 -1.18 -30.15 2.94
N PRO A 269 -2.42 -30.43 2.47
CA PRO A 269 -3.71 -30.13 3.10
C PRO A 269 -4.32 -31.30 3.90
N GLU A 270 -3.69 -32.49 4.00
CA GLU A 270 -4.33 -33.74 4.47
C GLU A 270 -4.79 -33.61 5.93
N ASP A 271 -3.98 -33.10 6.83
CA ASP A 271 -4.33 -32.89 8.23
C ASP A 271 -4.98 -31.51 8.44
N VAL A 272 -4.43 -30.45 7.82
CA VAL A 272 -4.88 -29.06 7.96
C VAL A 272 -4.97 -28.37 6.61
N SER A 273 -6.17 -27.95 6.20
CA SER A 273 -6.35 -27.02 5.07
C SER A 273 -5.93 -25.60 5.48
N LEU A 274 -5.21 -24.89 4.60
CA LEU A 274 -4.64 -23.60 4.93
C LEU A 274 -4.95 -22.57 3.83
N CYS A 275 -5.39 -21.37 4.25
CA CYS A 275 -5.60 -20.24 3.34
C CYS A 275 -5.32 -18.89 4.03
N CYS A 276 -5.15 -17.83 3.22
CA CYS A 276 -4.95 -16.48 3.72
C CYS A 276 -5.60 -15.41 2.83
N ILE A 277 -5.61 -14.18 3.31
CA ILE A 277 -5.88 -12.99 2.49
C ILE A 277 -4.54 -12.30 2.15
N SER A 278 -4.58 -11.44 1.13
CA SER A 278 -3.42 -10.70 0.58
C SER A 278 -2.34 -11.62 -0.01
N GLY A 279 -2.75 -12.74 -0.64
CA GLY A 279 -1.80 -13.62 -1.33
C GLY A 279 -1.09 -12.92 -2.49
N THR A 280 0.19 -13.19 -2.60
CA THR A 280 1.06 -12.71 -3.68
C THR A 280 1.80 -13.86 -4.35
N THR A 281 2.83 -13.56 -5.13
CA THR A 281 3.70 -14.56 -5.74
C THR A 281 4.34 -15.50 -4.72
N LEU A 282 4.55 -15.07 -3.47
CA LEU A 282 5.12 -15.92 -2.42
C LEU A 282 4.26 -17.15 -2.15
N CYS A 283 2.93 -17.05 -2.25
CA CYS A 283 2.03 -18.18 -2.15
C CYS A 283 2.29 -19.29 -3.18
N THR A 284 2.91 -18.96 -4.30
CA THR A 284 3.25 -19.90 -5.39
C THR A 284 4.68 -20.46 -5.28
N LEU A 285 5.54 -19.84 -4.48
CA LEU A 285 6.95 -20.22 -4.34
C LEU A 285 7.20 -21.17 -3.16
N VAL A 286 6.22 -21.41 -2.32
CA VAL A 286 6.29 -22.36 -1.20
C VAL A 286 5.61 -23.68 -1.56
N HIS A 287 6.00 -24.78 -0.88
CA HIS A 287 5.33 -26.08 -1.09
C HIS A 287 4.76 -26.61 0.25
N PRO A 288 3.49 -27.08 0.27
CA PRO A 288 2.47 -26.87 -0.77
C PRO A 288 2.19 -25.41 -1.03
N THR A 289 1.81 -25.08 -2.27
CA THR A 289 1.40 -23.71 -2.67
C THR A 289 0.14 -23.29 -1.92
N VAL A 290 0.07 -22.01 -1.53
CA VAL A 290 -0.94 -21.52 -0.59
C VAL A 290 -2.16 -20.93 -1.29
N THR A 291 -3.34 -21.45 -0.98
CA THR A 291 -4.64 -20.89 -1.36
C THR A 291 -4.82 -19.53 -0.72
N ALA A 292 -5.19 -18.53 -1.52
CA ALA A 292 -5.30 -17.16 -1.02
C ALA A 292 -6.36 -16.33 -1.73
N VAL A 293 -6.82 -15.30 -1.04
CA VAL A 293 -7.47 -14.15 -1.68
C VAL A 293 -6.37 -13.23 -2.20
N GLU A 294 -6.29 -13.10 -3.52
CA GLU A 294 -5.43 -12.12 -4.17
C GLU A 294 -6.16 -10.80 -4.33
N GLN A 295 -5.53 -9.73 -3.88
CA GLN A 295 -6.08 -8.38 -4.02
C GLN A 295 -5.76 -7.82 -5.42
N PRO A 296 -6.66 -7.05 -6.05
CA PRO A 296 -6.43 -6.42 -7.35
C PRO A 296 -5.53 -5.18 -7.22
N VAL A 297 -4.26 -5.39 -6.83
CA VAL A 297 -3.31 -4.31 -6.46
C VAL A 297 -3.09 -3.33 -7.60
N VAL A 298 -3.04 -3.80 -8.85
CA VAL A 298 -2.87 -2.94 -10.05
C VAL A 298 -4.04 -1.99 -10.20
N GLU A 299 -5.27 -2.52 -10.10
CA GLU A 299 -6.49 -1.73 -10.20
C GLU A 299 -6.61 -0.76 -9.02
N MET A 300 -6.30 -1.22 -7.80
CA MET A 300 -6.28 -0.39 -6.59
C MET A 300 -5.33 0.80 -6.75
N ALA A 301 -4.10 0.58 -7.20
CA ALA A 301 -3.11 1.63 -7.41
C ALA A 301 -3.56 2.62 -8.51
N THR A 302 -4.06 2.11 -9.63
CA THR A 302 -4.53 2.94 -10.76
C THR A 302 -5.71 3.83 -10.34
N LEU A 303 -6.71 3.26 -9.64
CA LEU A 303 -7.85 4.00 -9.16
C LEU A 303 -7.47 5.04 -8.10
N SER A 304 -6.62 4.68 -7.14
CA SER A 304 -6.13 5.60 -6.12
C SER A 304 -5.40 6.80 -6.76
N CYS A 305 -4.53 6.54 -7.74
CA CYS A 305 -3.84 7.61 -8.49
C CYS A 305 -4.84 8.48 -9.27
N ARG A 306 -5.81 7.89 -9.95
CA ARG A 306 -6.84 8.62 -10.71
C ARG A 306 -7.64 9.56 -9.82
N LEU A 307 -8.11 9.06 -8.67
CA LEU A 307 -8.87 9.86 -7.70
C LEU A 307 -8.02 11.01 -7.15
N LEU A 308 -6.77 10.73 -6.79
CA LEU A 308 -5.86 11.74 -6.27
C LEU A 308 -5.57 12.84 -7.32
N LEU A 309 -5.25 12.46 -8.55
CA LEU A 309 -4.96 13.40 -9.63
C LEU A 309 -6.20 14.24 -10.00
N GLY A 310 -7.39 13.63 -9.96
CA GLY A 310 -8.66 14.36 -10.15
C GLY A 310 -8.85 15.44 -9.08
N GLN A 311 -8.57 15.13 -7.81
CA GLN A 311 -8.69 16.08 -6.70
C GLN A 311 -7.58 17.15 -6.69
N ILE A 312 -6.40 16.85 -7.23
CA ILE A 312 -5.35 17.85 -7.45
C ILE A 312 -5.75 18.83 -8.56
N ALA A 313 -6.39 18.35 -9.61
CA ALA A 313 -6.83 19.16 -10.73
C ALA A 313 -8.06 20.01 -10.39
N ASP A 314 -8.99 19.48 -9.61
CA ASP A 314 -10.19 20.17 -9.14
C ASP A 314 -10.44 19.86 -7.66
N SER A 315 -10.25 20.85 -6.81
CA SER A 315 -10.47 20.73 -5.35
C SER A 315 -11.92 20.39 -4.98
N ASN A 316 -12.87 20.61 -5.89
CA ASN A 316 -14.30 20.29 -5.70
C ASN A 316 -14.67 18.90 -6.27
N ALA A 317 -13.70 18.16 -6.82
CA ALA A 317 -13.95 16.79 -7.29
C ALA A 317 -14.58 15.95 -6.18
N ALA A 318 -15.59 15.14 -6.54
CA ALA A 318 -16.30 14.28 -5.60
C ALA A 318 -15.33 13.33 -4.88
N ARG A 319 -15.60 13.11 -3.59
CA ARG A 319 -14.93 12.07 -2.82
C ARG A 319 -15.62 10.73 -3.11
N GLU A 320 -14.86 9.69 -3.38
CA GLU A 320 -15.37 8.39 -3.77
C GLU A 320 -14.83 7.30 -2.84
N SER A 321 -15.73 6.41 -2.39
CA SER A 321 -15.35 5.16 -1.72
C SER A 321 -15.54 4.01 -2.69
N VAL A 322 -14.43 3.44 -3.16
CA VAL A 322 -14.44 2.34 -4.13
C VAL A 322 -14.11 1.03 -3.43
N MET A 323 -15.04 0.07 -3.54
CA MET A 323 -14.87 -1.27 -3.00
C MET A 323 -14.54 -2.23 -4.15
N LEU A 324 -13.32 -2.73 -4.18
CA LEU A 324 -12.86 -3.72 -5.15
C LEU A 324 -13.15 -5.15 -4.67
N ARG A 325 -13.15 -6.09 -5.58
CA ARG A 325 -13.32 -7.50 -5.27
C ARG A 325 -11.99 -8.24 -5.40
N GLY A 326 -11.57 -8.92 -4.33
CA GLY A 326 -10.45 -9.86 -4.37
C GLY A 326 -10.81 -11.12 -5.15
N ASN A 327 -9.82 -11.84 -5.64
CA ASN A 327 -9.97 -13.13 -6.33
C ASN A 327 -9.48 -14.27 -5.43
N ILE A 328 -10.34 -15.27 -5.17
CA ILE A 328 -9.95 -16.48 -4.43
C ILE A 328 -9.27 -17.43 -5.41
N VAL A 329 -7.98 -17.69 -5.18
CA VAL A 329 -7.16 -18.62 -5.98
C VAL A 329 -6.86 -19.86 -5.15
N GLU A 330 -7.52 -20.95 -5.49
CA GLU A 330 -7.31 -22.25 -4.82
C GLU A 330 -6.00 -22.89 -5.31
N ARG A 331 -5.25 -23.47 -4.38
CA ARG A 331 -3.95 -24.11 -4.60
C ARG A 331 -3.82 -25.37 -3.73
N GLU A 332 -2.62 -25.95 -3.69
CA GLU A 332 -2.35 -27.24 -3.04
C GLU A 332 -2.64 -27.28 -1.53
N SER A 333 -2.58 -26.16 -0.83
CA SER A 333 -2.84 -26.09 0.62
C SER A 333 -4.31 -26.28 1.01
N PHE A 334 -5.18 -26.51 0.05
CA PHE A 334 -6.62 -26.63 0.25
C PHE A 334 -7.11 -28.02 -0.13
N ARG A 335 -7.99 -28.62 0.70
CA ARG A 335 -8.67 -29.87 0.34
C ARG A 335 -9.68 -29.61 -0.77
N THR A 336 -9.64 -30.41 -1.81
CA THR A 336 -10.62 -30.40 -2.90
C THR A 336 -11.84 -31.26 -2.57
#